data_bbc05554462c792c3f6fdb2b3f68e967
#
_entry.id   bbc05554462c792c3f6fdb2b3f68e967
#
_cell.length_a   1.000
_cell.length_b   1.000
_cell.length_c   1.000
_cell.angle_alpha   90.00
_cell.angle_beta   90.00
_cell.angle_gamma   90.00
#
_symmetry.space_group_name_H-M   'P 1'
#
loop_
_entity.id
_entity.type
_entity.pdbx_description
1 polymer ?
#
loop_
_entity_poly.entity_id
_entity_poly.type
_entity_poly.pdbx_seq_one_letter_code
_entity_poly.pdbx_strand_id
1 'polypeptide(L)'
;MYTRRVNNMDKMTKEHLTSLLINGTSEQIQEAIDDIHPADILDVLQDHHSQLNNILAKLPNDIIADVIEEEEDEDEQYEILKTFLKDRQSAILDEMSDDELADLIGELDDPEERADVLSKLDLEDKTHIESLLKYDPSTAGGIMTTEFISIKANNTVLKTLEFLQTQVEEDTTYYLYVLDKEKVLKGVISLRDIVSSPFDTPIMDIVNPNVKTVDVNMDQEEVAKKFMKYGFYMMPVVDAEYHMLGVIEIDDVMDVMEEETTEDINLMAGMSGEERVDSTVLESAKSRIPWLVVNLFTAVMAAAVVANFESTIAKVVSLSSVMSIVTGMGGNA
;
A
#
# COMPACT_ATOMS: atom_id res chain seq x y z
N MET A 1 32.95 -0.07 20.77
CA MET A 1 31.55 -0.36 21.07
C MET A 1 30.85 -1.16 19.97
N TYR A 2 31.44 -1.29 18.80
CA TYR A 2 30.89 -1.99 17.61
C TYR A 2 31.01 -3.54 17.64
N THR A 3 31.78 -4.08 18.54
CA THR A 3 32.10 -5.54 18.56
C THR A 3 31.19 -6.39 19.42
N ARG A 4 30.18 -5.80 20.09
CA ARG A 4 29.22 -6.54 20.91
C ARG A 4 27.90 -6.86 20.22
N ARG A 5 27.55 -6.15 19.11
CA ARG A 5 26.28 -6.37 18.36
C ARG A 5 26.29 -7.55 17.39
N VAL A 6 27.45 -8.09 17.01
CA VAL A 6 27.56 -9.16 16.00
C VAL A 6 27.28 -10.57 16.54
N ASN A 7 27.21 -10.77 17.86
CA ASN A 7 27.10 -12.11 18.46
C ASN A 7 25.68 -12.47 18.98
N ASN A 8 24.66 -11.63 18.75
CA ASN A 8 23.28 -11.92 19.19
C ASN A 8 22.29 -12.01 18.01
N MET A 9 22.74 -12.30 16.81
CA MET A 9 21.87 -12.69 15.69
C MET A 9 21.44 -14.17 15.79
N ASP A 10 20.98 -14.62 16.95
CA ASP A 10 20.02 -15.71 17.00
C ASP A 10 18.67 -15.08 16.63
N LYS A 11 18.13 -15.44 15.45
CA LYS A 11 16.77 -15.03 15.01
C LYS A 11 15.85 -15.14 16.19
N MET A 12 15.24 -14.01 16.59
CA MET A 12 14.19 -14.03 17.60
C MET A 12 13.11 -14.98 17.09
N THR A 13 12.88 -16.09 17.76
CA THR A 13 11.83 -17.03 17.34
C THR A 13 10.49 -16.37 17.64
N LYS A 14 9.44 -16.64 16.84
CA LYS A 14 8.07 -16.12 17.07
C LYS A 14 7.63 -16.37 18.53
N GLU A 15 7.99 -17.51 19.12
CA GLU A 15 7.70 -17.82 20.53
C GLU A 15 8.41 -16.88 21.51
N HIS A 16 9.66 -16.48 21.23
CA HIS A 16 10.41 -15.56 22.07
C HIS A 16 9.86 -14.14 21.95
N LEU A 17 9.55 -13.68 20.75
CA LEU A 17 8.89 -12.41 20.48
C LEU A 17 7.53 -12.33 21.20
N THR A 18 6.69 -13.34 21.03
CA THR A 18 5.39 -13.45 21.72
C THR A 18 5.56 -13.36 23.24
N SER A 19 6.54 -14.08 23.81
CA SER A 19 6.81 -14.01 25.25
C SER A 19 7.29 -12.63 25.68
N LEU A 20 8.12 -11.96 24.88
CA LEU A 20 8.62 -10.62 25.14
C LEU A 20 7.47 -9.59 25.13
N LEU A 21 6.66 -9.59 24.09
CA LEU A 21 5.55 -8.64 23.93
C LEU A 21 4.47 -8.83 25.00
N ILE A 22 4.12 -10.07 25.35
CA ILE A 22 3.07 -10.34 26.35
C ILE A 22 3.59 -10.09 27.78
N ASN A 23 4.76 -10.62 28.14
CA ASN A 23 5.24 -10.69 29.52
C ASN A 23 6.38 -9.70 29.84
N GLY A 24 7.03 -9.13 28.81
CA GLY A 24 8.12 -8.17 28.98
C GLY A 24 7.65 -6.83 29.55
N THR A 25 8.60 -6.09 30.12
CA THR A 25 8.38 -4.68 30.51
C THR A 25 8.59 -3.76 29.31
N SER A 26 8.04 -2.54 29.36
CA SER A 26 8.27 -1.54 28.30
C SER A 26 9.76 -1.28 28.04
N GLU A 27 10.59 -1.27 29.10
CA GLU A 27 12.06 -1.11 28.97
C GLU A 27 12.70 -2.27 28.19
N GLN A 28 12.26 -3.51 28.44
CA GLN A 28 12.78 -4.70 27.74
C GLN A 28 12.36 -4.73 26.26
N ILE A 29 11.13 -4.30 25.98
CA ILE A 29 10.62 -4.18 24.60
C ILE A 29 11.40 -3.09 23.90
N GLN A 30 11.57 -1.91 24.49
CA GLN A 30 12.29 -0.79 23.90
C GLN A 30 13.78 -1.08 23.64
N GLU A 31 14.43 -1.94 24.44
CA GLU A 31 15.81 -2.40 24.18
C GLU A 31 15.90 -3.33 22.95
N ALA A 32 14.82 -4.00 22.60
CA ALA A 32 14.78 -4.98 21.52
C ALA A 32 14.08 -4.44 20.24
N ILE A 33 13.37 -3.32 20.35
CA ILE A 33 12.45 -2.84 19.30
C ILE A 33 13.15 -2.58 17.97
N ASP A 34 14.37 -2.03 17.99
CA ASP A 34 15.17 -1.78 16.79
C ASP A 34 15.54 -3.06 16.00
N ASP A 35 15.37 -4.24 16.60
CA ASP A 35 15.66 -5.53 15.98
C ASP A 35 14.37 -6.31 15.62
N ILE A 36 13.17 -5.70 15.81
CA ILE A 36 11.85 -6.31 15.57
C ILE A 36 11.17 -5.57 14.42
N HIS A 37 10.70 -6.30 13.43
CA HIS A 37 9.91 -5.73 12.34
C HIS A 37 8.45 -5.51 12.78
N PRO A 38 7.79 -4.39 12.39
CA PRO A 38 6.40 -4.12 12.70
C PRO A 38 5.44 -5.26 12.30
N ALA A 39 5.61 -5.84 11.12
CA ALA A 39 4.84 -6.99 10.65
C ALA A 39 4.92 -8.21 11.60
N ASP A 40 6.10 -8.48 12.20
CA ASP A 40 6.22 -9.55 13.20
C ASP A 40 5.42 -9.24 14.48
N ILE A 41 5.28 -7.94 14.83
CA ILE A 41 4.45 -7.50 15.97
C ILE A 41 2.97 -7.69 15.62
N LEU A 42 2.55 -7.29 14.43
CA LEU A 42 1.19 -7.46 13.93
C LEU A 42 0.78 -8.94 13.96
N ASP A 43 1.62 -9.84 13.46
CA ASP A 43 1.44 -11.29 13.54
C ASP A 43 1.12 -11.78 14.97
N VAL A 44 1.82 -11.22 15.97
CA VAL A 44 1.58 -11.59 17.38
C VAL A 44 0.26 -11.00 17.89
N LEU A 45 -0.12 -9.80 17.46
CA LEU A 45 -1.39 -9.16 17.83
C LEU A 45 -2.58 -9.94 17.27
N GLN A 46 -2.51 -10.34 16.00
CA GLN A 46 -3.52 -11.16 15.32
C GLN A 46 -3.67 -12.54 15.95
N ASP A 47 -2.56 -13.22 16.33
CA ASP A 47 -2.60 -14.50 17.03
C ASP A 47 -3.11 -14.38 18.49
N HIS A 48 -3.05 -13.18 19.08
CA HIS A 48 -3.32 -12.95 20.52
C HIS A 48 -4.23 -11.76 20.81
N HIS A 49 -5.36 -11.63 20.13
CA HIS A 49 -6.33 -10.52 20.27
C HIS A 49 -6.70 -10.20 21.73
N SER A 50 -6.75 -11.20 22.61
CA SER A 50 -7.03 -10.97 24.04
C SER A 50 -5.94 -10.19 24.80
N GLN A 51 -4.74 -10.07 24.23
CA GLN A 51 -3.59 -9.37 24.79
C GLN A 51 -3.30 -8.04 24.07
N LEU A 52 -4.04 -7.70 23.03
CA LEU A 52 -3.86 -6.53 22.18
C LEU A 52 -3.57 -5.27 23.01
N ASN A 53 -4.49 -4.87 23.87
CA ASN A 53 -4.33 -3.68 24.73
C ASN A 53 -3.10 -3.74 25.66
N ASN A 54 -2.71 -4.93 26.11
CA ASN A 54 -1.55 -5.10 26.98
C ASN A 54 -0.24 -4.93 26.21
N ILE A 55 -0.19 -5.40 24.97
CA ILE A 55 0.98 -5.26 24.10
C ILE A 55 1.10 -3.82 23.65
N LEU A 56 0.06 -3.27 23.02
CA LEU A 56 0.04 -1.91 22.48
C LEU A 56 0.33 -0.83 23.53
N ALA A 57 -0.10 -1.04 24.80
CA ALA A 57 0.20 -0.10 25.88
C ALA A 57 1.69 0.05 26.20
N LYS A 58 2.53 -0.89 25.78
CA LYS A 58 3.97 -0.93 26.07
C LYS A 58 4.83 -0.43 24.92
N LEU A 59 4.27 -0.32 23.72
CA LEU A 59 4.97 0.11 22.50
C LEU A 59 5.03 1.66 22.44
N PRO A 60 6.08 2.23 21.89
CA PRO A 60 6.16 3.65 21.53
C PRO A 60 5.21 3.98 20.37
N ASN A 61 4.93 5.26 20.11
CA ASN A 61 3.90 5.66 19.14
C ASN A 61 4.33 5.44 17.69
N ASP A 62 5.58 5.70 17.37
CA ASP A 62 6.22 5.41 16.08
C ASP A 62 6.01 3.93 15.69
N ILE A 63 6.39 3.01 16.55
CA ILE A 63 6.19 1.56 16.32
C ILE A 63 4.70 1.17 16.23
N ILE A 64 3.80 1.88 16.92
CA ILE A 64 2.37 1.62 16.77
C ILE A 64 1.86 2.11 15.42
N ALA A 65 2.36 3.25 14.94
CA ALA A 65 2.07 3.75 13.60
C ALA A 65 2.50 2.71 12.55
N ASP A 66 3.78 2.29 12.58
CA ASP A 66 4.29 1.26 11.70
C ASP A 66 3.48 -0.06 11.74
N VAL A 67 3.03 -0.48 12.94
CA VAL A 67 2.20 -1.70 13.09
C VAL A 67 0.79 -1.50 12.51
N ILE A 68 0.24 -0.29 12.57
CA ILE A 68 -1.06 0.02 11.95
C ILE A 68 -0.91 0.02 10.43
N GLU A 69 0.16 0.59 9.89
CA GLU A 69 0.47 0.62 8.47
C GLU A 69 0.69 -0.78 7.85
N GLU A 70 1.17 -1.74 8.62
CA GLU A 70 1.29 -3.15 8.18
C GLU A 70 -0.05 -3.93 8.16
N GLU A 71 -1.15 -3.37 8.67
CA GLU A 71 -2.47 -4.01 8.63
C GLU A 71 -3.18 -3.66 7.33
N GLU A 72 -3.57 -4.67 6.55
CA GLU A 72 -4.18 -4.49 5.22
C GLU A 72 -5.65 -4.04 5.25
N ASP A 73 -6.32 -4.13 6.42
CA ASP A 73 -7.74 -3.80 6.57
C ASP A 73 -7.91 -2.49 7.35
N GLU A 74 -8.37 -1.44 6.70
CA GLU A 74 -8.48 -0.09 7.25
C GLU A 74 -9.49 -0.01 8.41
N ASP A 75 -10.50 -0.87 8.43
CA ASP A 75 -11.42 -1.01 9.55
C ASP A 75 -10.70 -1.59 10.78
N GLU A 76 -9.82 -2.58 10.60
CA GLU A 76 -8.97 -3.13 11.66
C GLU A 76 -7.89 -2.13 12.10
N GLN A 77 -7.27 -1.38 11.17
CA GLN A 77 -6.38 -0.26 11.48
C GLN A 77 -7.07 0.74 12.41
N TYR A 78 -8.28 1.15 12.06
CA TYR A 78 -9.07 2.07 12.87
C TYR A 78 -9.49 1.47 14.22
N GLU A 79 -9.83 0.18 14.29
CA GLU A 79 -10.12 -0.50 15.55
C GLU A 79 -8.89 -0.54 16.48
N ILE A 80 -7.69 -0.77 15.93
CA ILE A 80 -6.43 -0.66 16.69
C ILE A 80 -6.27 0.76 17.22
N LEU A 81 -6.44 1.77 16.38
CA LEU A 81 -6.33 3.18 16.76
C LEU A 81 -7.33 3.55 17.88
N LYS A 82 -8.57 3.07 17.82
CA LYS A 82 -9.62 3.31 18.82
C LYS A 82 -9.30 2.75 20.21
N THR A 83 -8.34 1.84 20.35
CA THR A 83 -7.93 1.31 21.65
C THR A 83 -7.25 2.38 22.54
N PHE A 84 -6.76 3.46 21.94
CA PHE A 84 -6.02 4.52 22.63
C PHE A 84 -6.91 5.69 23.03
N LEU A 85 -6.43 6.50 23.99
CA LEU A 85 -7.03 7.78 24.30
C LEU A 85 -6.77 8.81 23.20
N LYS A 86 -7.66 9.76 23.01
CA LYS A 86 -7.61 10.75 21.91
C LYS A 86 -6.26 11.46 21.74
N ASP A 87 -5.64 11.89 22.84
CA ASP A 87 -4.33 12.57 22.79
C ASP A 87 -3.22 11.64 22.26
N ARG A 88 -3.33 10.32 22.56
CA ARG A 88 -2.38 9.34 22.04
C ARG A 88 -2.70 8.94 20.60
N GLN A 89 -3.97 8.90 20.24
CA GLN A 89 -4.37 8.69 18.83
C GLN A 89 -3.78 9.77 17.93
N SER A 90 -3.90 11.05 18.30
CA SER A 90 -3.26 12.14 17.54
C SER A 90 -1.75 11.91 17.39
N ALA A 91 -1.07 11.58 18.49
CA ALA A 91 0.38 11.37 18.47
C ALA A 91 0.82 10.08 17.73
N ILE A 92 -0.07 9.15 17.46
CA ILE A 92 0.19 7.99 16.59
C ILE A 92 -0.04 8.40 15.13
N LEU A 93 -1.12 9.12 14.84
CA LEU A 93 -1.42 9.61 13.49
C LEU A 93 -0.35 10.60 12.98
N ASP A 94 0.29 11.36 13.89
CA ASP A 94 1.40 12.28 13.55
C ASP A 94 2.70 11.51 13.16
N GLU A 95 2.79 10.21 13.45
CA GLU A 95 3.92 9.35 13.09
C GLU A 95 3.63 8.48 11.85
N MET A 96 2.39 8.44 11.37
CA MET A 96 2.00 7.70 10.16
C MET A 96 2.40 8.47 8.90
N SER A 97 2.69 7.73 7.82
CA SER A 97 2.98 8.30 6.51
C SER A 97 1.74 8.93 5.86
N ASP A 98 1.95 9.90 4.98
CA ASP A 98 0.86 10.68 4.36
C ASP A 98 -0.09 9.83 3.50
N ASP A 99 0.44 8.87 2.76
CA ASP A 99 -0.29 7.92 1.91
C ASP A 99 -1.13 6.98 2.77
N GLU A 100 -0.54 6.31 3.75
CA GLU A 100 -1.25 5.42 4.68
C GLU A 100 -2.37 6.14 5.45
N LEU A 101 -2.13 7.39 5.88
CA LEU A 101 -3.18 8.22 6.46
C LEU A 101 -4.29 8.55 5.46
N ALA A 102 -3.95 8.78 4.19
CA ALA A 102 -4.94 9.05 3.16
C ALA A 102 -5.77 7.79 2.86
N ASP A 103 -5.14 6.60 2.83
CA ASP A 103 -5.80 5.33 2.60
C ASP A 103 -6.71 4.97 3.78
N LEU A 104 -6.23 5.01 5.00
CA LEU A 104 -7.05 4.83 6.20
C LEU A 104 -8.29 5.73 6.19
N ILE A 105 -8.15 7.02 5.88
CA ILE A 105 -9.28 7.96 5.87
C ILE A 105 -10.17 7.77 4.65
N GLY A 106 -9.57 7.42 3.50
CA GLY A 106 -10.25 7.23 2.22
C GLY A 106 -11.20 6.04 2.21
N GLU A 107 -10.74 4.92 2.76
CA GLU A 107 -11.43 3.62 2.71
C GLU A 107 -12.44 3.41 3.84
N LEU A 108 -12.35 4.15 4.97
CA LEU A 108 -13.38 4.08 6.02
C LEU A 108 -14.79 4.37 5.47
N ASP A 109 -15.67 3.39 5.55
CA ASP A 109 -17.05 3.46 5.04
C ASP A 109 -17.92 4.48 5.81
N ASP A 110 -17.70 4.63 7.15
CA ASP A 110 -18.51 5.51 7.99
C ASP A 110 -18.01 6.97 7.96
N PRO A 111 -18.80 7.92 7.44
CA PRO A 111 -18.44 9.33 7.43
C PRO A 111 -18.17 9.93 8.83
N GLU A 112 -18.73 9.34 9.92
CA GLU A 112 -18.47 9.80 11.29
C GLU A 112 -17.08 9.36 11.75
N GLU A 113 -16.64 8.16 11.40
CA GLU A 113 -15.31 7.63 11.70
C GLU A 113 -14.23 8.39 10.93
N ARG A 114 -14.44 8.60 9.63
CA ARG A 114 -13.60 9.46 8.78
C ARG A 114 -13.45 10.86 9.37
N ALA A 115 -14.54 11.49 9.79
CA ALA A 115 -14.50 12.79 10.42
C ALA A 115 -13.82 12.77 11.81
N ASP A 116 -13.90 11.67 12.53
CA ASP A 116 -13.23 11.50 13.83
C ASP A 116 -11.71 11.46 13.65
N VAL A 117 -11.18 10.69 12.68
CA VAL A 117 -9.74 10.67 12.36
C VAL A 117 -9.27 12.05 11.93
N LEU A 118 -9.90 12.66 10.92
CA LEU A 118 -9.57 14.01 10.45
C LEU A 118 -9.60 15.08 11.55
N SER A 119 -10.39 14.88 12.61
CA SER A 119 -10.47 15.82 13.73
C SER A 119 -9.28 15.78 14.67
N LYS A 120 -8.46 14.73 14.58
CA LYS A 120 -7.30 14.50 15.44
C LYS A 120 -6.00 15.02 14.83
N LEU A 121 -5.98 15.19 13.50
CA LEU A 121 -4.86 15.78 12.76
C LEU A 121 -4.76 17.29 13.04
N ASP A 122 -3.56 17.82 12.94
CA ASP A 122 -3.37 19.25 12.98
C ASP A 122 -3.92 19.93 11.71
N LEU A 123 -3.88 21.26 11.61
CA LEU A 123 -4.49 21.98 10.48
C LEU A 123 -3.67 21.84 9.20
N GLU A 124 -2.36 21.66 9.30
CA GLU A 124 -1.44 21.53 8.17
C GLU A 124 -1.59 20.14 7.57
N ASP A 125 -1.46 19.09 8.37
CA ASP A 125 -1.63 17.70 7.97
C ASP A 125 -3.02 17.41 7.42
N LYS A 126 -4.06 17.87 8.12
CA LYS A 126 -5.44 17.77 7.63
C LYS A 126 -5.62 18.35 6.23
N THR A 127 -5.06 19.56 5.98
CA THR A 127 -5.18 20.21 4.67
C THR A 127 -4.40 19.43 3.61
N HIS A 128 -3.29 18.84 4.03
CA HIS A 128 -2.44 18.02 3.19
C HIS A 128 -3.16 16.72 2.78
N ILE A 129 -3.61 15.95 3.74
CA ILE A 129 -4.37 14.70 3.51
C ILE A 129 -5.65 14.98 2.70
N GLU A 130 -6.43 16.04 3.02
CA GLU A 130 -7.59 16.45 2.19
C GLU A 130 -7.19 16.77 0.73
N SER A 131 -5.92 17.01 0.44
CA SER A 131 -5.45 17.21 -0.94
C SER A 131 -5.11 15.88 -1.63
N LEU A 132 -4.63 14.89 -0.90
CA LEU A 132 -4.37 13.54 -1.40
C LEU A 132 -5.68 12.80 -1.69
N LEU A 133 -6.64 12.87 -0.79
CA LEU A 133 -8.00 12.29 -0.95
C LEU A 133 -8.78 12.78 -2.19
N LYS A 134 -8.24 13.70 -2.98
CA LYS A 134 -8.85 14.11 -4.26
C LYS A 134 -8.44 13.25 -5.43
N TYR A 135 -7.35 12.53 -5.31
CA TYR A 135 -6.92 11.58 -6.33
C TYR A 135 -7.77 10.31 -6.24
N ASP A 136 -7.90 9.63 -7.34
CA ASP A 136 -8.55 8.32 -7.38
C ASP A 136 -7.61 7.30 -6.74
N PRO A 137 -8.04 6.50 -5.77
CA PRO A 137 -7.19 5.52 -5.09
C PRO A 137 -6.43 4.59 -6.06
N SER A 138 -7.07 4.17 -7.15
CA SER A 138 -6.48 3.28 -8.16
C SER A 138 -5.53 4.00 -9.14
N THR A 139 -4.99 5.17 -8.78
CA THR A 139 -4.07 5.93 -9.65
C THR A 139 -2.74 6.19 -8.95
N ALA A 140 -1.73 6.57 -9.74
CA ALA A 140 -0.44 7.00 -9.20
C ALA A 140 -0.54 8.11 -8.14
N GLY A 141 -1.58 8.92 -8.20
CA GLY A 141 -1.84 9.97 -7.23
C GLY A 141 -2.50 9.46 -5.94
N GLY A 142 -3.20 8.32 -6.00
CA GLY A 142 -3.74 7.64 -4.83
C GLY A 142 -2.67 6.92 -4.01
N ILE A 143 -1.80 6.19 -4.69
CA ILE A 143 -0.76 5.35 -4.08
C ILE A 143 0.58 6.07 -3.88
N MET A 144 0.66 7.41 -3.96
CA MET A 144 1.91 8.15 -3.80
C MET A 144 2.05 8.70 -2.40
N THR A 145 3.24 8.59 -1.84
CA THR A 145 3.64 9.40 -0.69
C THR A 145 4.17 10.77 -1.10
N THR A 146 3.98 11.77 -0.27
CA THR A 146 4.58 13.10 -0.46
C THR A 146 5.87 13.27 0.33
N GLU A 147 6.25 12.27 1.09
CA GLU A 147 7.45 12.21 1.91
C GLU A 147 8.68 11.82 1.07
N PHE A 148 9.30 12.78 0.47
CA PHE A 148 10.50 12.56 -0.34
C PHE A 148 11.55 13.66 -0.14
N ILE A 149 12.80 13.28 -0.24
CA ILE A 149 13.89 14.26 -0.10
C ILE A 149 14.12 15.00 -1.42
N SER A 150 13.87 16.31 -1.39
CA SER A 150 14.11 17.19 -2.52
C SER A 150 15.30 18.14 -2.29
N ILE A 151 16.09 18.35 -3.35
CA ILE A 151 17.27 19.21 -3.36
C ILE A 151 17.08 20.35 -4.35
N LYS A 152 17.47 21.55 -3.94
CA LYS A 152 17.43 22.73 -4.83
C LYS A 152 18.52 22.62 -5.90
N ALA A 153 18.15 22.84 -7.17
CA ALA A 153 19.07 22.79 -8.31
C ALA A 153 20.31 23.72 -8.19
N ASN A 154 20.26 24.74 -7.37
CA ASN A 154 21.37 25.67 -7.16
C ASN A 154 22.29 25.30 -5.97
N ASN A 155 22.09 24.16 -5.35
CA ASN A 155 22.95 23.68 -4.27
C ASN A 155 24.30 23.15 -4.81
N THR A 156 25.26 23.01 -3.88
CA THR A 156 26.48 22.24 -4.08
C THR A 156 26.41 20.93 -3.30
N VAL A 157 27.32 20.01 -3.60
CA VAL A 157 27.47 18.73 -2.87
C VAL A 157 27.59 18.97 -1.37
N LEU A 158 28.42 19.92 -0.93
CA LEU A 158 28.56 20.23 0.50
C LEU A 158 27.24 20.63 1.16
N LYS A 159 26.52 21.57 0.55
CA LYS A 159 25.25 22.04 1.10
C LYS A 159 24.19 20.94 1.13
N THR A 160 24.24 20.03 0.18
CA THR A 160 23.34 18.88 0.14
C THR A 160 23.68 17.89 1.25
N LEU A 161 24.97 17.61 1.48
CA LEU A 161 25.39 16.76 2.61
C LEU A 161 25.06 17.39 3.97
N GLU A 162 25.23 18.69 4.13
CA GLU A 162 24.84 19.42 5.35
C GLU A 162 23.31 19.32 5.58
N PHE A 163 22.52 19.42 4.52
CA PHE A 163 21.06 19.27 4.57
C PHE A 163 20.67 17.84 4.97
N LEU A 164 21.25 16.82 4.30
CA LEU A 164 20.96 15.41 4.61
C LEU A 164 21.32 15.03 6.05
N GLN A 165 22.34 15.66 6.65
CA GLN A 165 22.66 15.44 8.06
C GLN A 165 21.60 15.96 9.03
N THR A 166 20.69 16.81 8.59
CA THR A 166 19.56 17.30 9.39
C THR A 166 18.28 16.51 9.19
N GLN A 167 18.24 15.66 8.16
CA GLN A 167 17.10 14.80 7.80
C GLN A 167 17.38 13.34 8.22
N VAL A 168 17.86 13.11 9.43
CA VAL A 168 18.38 11.80 9.88
C VAL A 168 17.26 10.78 10.18
N GLU A 169 16.01 11.18 10.15
CA GLU A 169 14.87 10.36 10.60
C GLU A 169 14.12 9.65 9.44
N GLU A 170 14.40 9.97 8.17
CA GLU A 170 13.75 9.31 7.04
C GLU A 170 14.53 8.07 6.59
N ASP A 171 13.94 6.90 6.74
CA ASP A 171 14.58 5.59 6.50
C ASP A 171 14.90 5.30 5.03
N THR A 172 14.26 5.96 4.06
CA THR A 172 14.33 5.61 2.63
C THR A 172 15.02 6.63 1.75
N THR A 173 16.29 6.93 2.00
CA THR A 173 17.06 7.87 1.16
C THR A 173 17.85 7.17 0.06
N TYR A 174 17.21 6.48 -0.87
CA TYR A 174 17.90 5.91 -2.04
C TYR A 174 18.18 6.97 -3.12
N TYR A 175 17.24 7.86 -3.35
CA TYR A 175 17.28 8.87 -4.41
C TYR A 175 16.91 10.24 -3.88
N LEU A 176 17.57 11.26 -4.41
CA LEU A 176 17.36 12.66 -4.10
C LEU A 176 16.86 13.35 -5.36
N TYR A 177 15.71 13.98 -5.28
CA TYR A 177 15.07 14.63 -6.41
C TYR A 177 15.50 16.09 -6.50
N VAL A 178 15.98 16.50 -7.67
CA VAL A 178 16.45 17.87 -7.88
C VAL A 178 15.33 18.70 -8.49
N LEU A 179 14.88 19.70 -7.74
CA LEU A 179 13.79 20.58 -8.13
C LEU A 179 14.29 22.02 -8.39
N ASP A 180 13.63 22.71 -9.30
CA ASP A 180 13.79 24.15 -9.43
C ASP A 180 12.90 24.93 -8.45
N LYS A 181 12.81 26.26 -8.64
CA LYS A 181 12.07 27.13 -7.74
C LYS A 181 10.54 26.96 -7.86
N GLU A 182 10.09 26.49 -8.99
CA GLU A 182 8.70 26.21 -9.33
C GLU A 182 8.32 24.75 -9.00
N LYS A 183 9.16 24.00 -8.28
CA LYS A 183 9.00 22.56 -7.97
C LYS A 183 9.01 21.65 -9.21
N VAL A 184 9.50 22.11 -10.36
CA VAL A 184 9.66 21.27 -11.56
C VAL A 184 10.84 20.33 -11.40
N LEU A 185 10.63 19.05 -11.65
CA LEU A 185 11.67 18.01 -11.56
C LEU A 185 12.75 18.21 -12.64
N LYS A 186 14.00 18.39 -12.22
CA LYS A 186 15.19 18.53 -13.11
C LYS A 186 15.97 17.24 -13.26
N GLY A 187 15.85 16.34 -12.31
CA GLY A 187 16.55 15.07 -12.35
C GLY A 187 16.62 14.41 -10.99
N VAL A 188 17.35 13.31 -10.93
CA VAL A 188 17.58 12.50 -9.73
C VAL A 188 19.08 12.35 -9.51
N ILE A 189 19.49 12.26 -8.24
CA ILE A 189 20.86 11.98 -7.83
C ILE A 189 20.82 10.84 -6.83
N SER A 190 21.72 9.86 -6.98
CA SER A 190 21.89 8.85 -5.94
C SER A 190 22.76 9.39 -4.79
N LEU A 191 22.53 8.91 -3.58
CA LEU A 191 23.38 9.22 -2.43
C LEU A 191 24.84 8.88 -2.74
N ARG A 192 25.09 7.80 -3.50
CA ARG A 192 26.43 7.40 -3.94
C ARG A 192 27.12 8.48 -4.78
N ASP A 193 26.41 9.13 -5.70
CA ASP A 193 26.99 10.17 -6.56
C ASP A 193 27.37 11.40 -5.75
N ILE A 194 26.57 11.75 -4.74
CA ILE A 194 26.87 12.84 -3.80
C ILE A 194 28.12 12.54 -3.00
N VAL A 195 28.20 11.37 -2.36
CA VAL A 195 29.33 10.99 -1.50
C VAL A 195 30.66 10.84 -2.29
N SER A 196 30.55 10.48 -3.58
CA SER A 196 31.75 10.30 -4.43
C SER A 196 32.19 11.57 -5.14
N SER A 197 31.45 12.67 -5.05
CA SER A 197 31.74 13.93 -5.74
C SER A 197 32.47 14.94 -4.83
N PRO A 198 33.34 15.84 -5.39
CA PRO A 198 33.95 16.91 -4.63
C PRO A 198 32.92 17.87 -4.01
N PHE A 199 33.20 18.40 -2.84
CA PHE A 199 32.25 19.21 -2.05
C PHE A 199 31.80 20.50 -2.71
N ASP A 200 32.59 21.09 -3.57
CA ASP A 200 32.29 22.33 -4.30
C ASP A 200 31.57 22.11 -5.63
N THR A 201 31.34 20.85 -6.01
CA THR A 201 30.64 20.49 -7.25
C THR A 201 29.17 20.98 -7.21
N PRO A 202 28.71 21.73 -8.22
CA PRO A 202 27.29 22.05 -8.36
C PRO A 202 26.47 20.80 -8.56
N ILE A 203 25.32 20.73 -7.92
CA ILE A 203 24.39 19.58 -8.03
C ILE A 203 24.00 19.31 -9.50
N MET A 204 23.79 20.36 -10.29
CA MET A 204 23.43 20.22 -11.69
C MET A 204 24.50 19.58 -12.57
N ASP A 205 25.75 19.49 -12.11
CA ASP A 205 26.83 18.83 -12.85
C ASP A 205 26.85 17.30 -12.66
N ILE A 206 26.18 16.81 -11.62
CA ILE A 206 26.09 15.38 -11.27
C ILE A 206 24.68 14.82 -11.35
N VAL A 207 23.66 15.65 -11.62
CA VAL A 207 22.28 15.23 -11.76
C VAL A 207 22.09 14.34 -12.99
N ASN A 208 21.30 13.28 -12.83
CA ASN A 208 20.81 12.50 -13.97
C ASN A 208 19.46 13.08 -14.43
N PRO A 209 19.39 13.74 -15.61
CA PRO A 209 18.15 14.32 -16.09
C PRO A 209 17.20 13.30 -16.74
N ASN A 210 17.67 12.06 -16.98
CA ASN A 210 16.86 11.01 -17.61
C ASN A 210 16.05 10.25 -16.56
N VAL A 211 15.19 10.95 -15.86
CA VAL A 211 14.30 10.35 -14.85
C VAL A 211 13.11 9.69 -15.55
N LYS A 212 12.72 8.52 -15.08
CA LYS A 212 11.43 7.92 -15.43
C LYS A 212 10.42 8.39 -14.40
N THR A 213 9.33 8.92 -14.90
CA THR A 213 8.24 9.47 -14.08
C THR A 213 6.93 8.75 -14.39
N VAL A 214 5.97 8.88 -13.51
CA VAL A 214 4.57 8.54 -13.74
C VAL A 214 3.73 9.80 -13.70
N ASP A 215 2.67 9.84 -14.51
CA ASP A 215 1.66 10.88 -14.45
C ASP A 215 0.73 10.61 -13.25
N VAL A 216 0.33 11.61 -12.53
CA VAL A 216 -0.50 11.51 -11.33
C VAL A 216 -1.82 10.77 -11.55
N ASN A 217 -2.37 10.80 -12.78
CA ASN A 217 -3.59 10.10 -13.15
C ASN A 217 -3.33 8.74 -13.81
N MET A 218 -2.10 8.24 -13.75
CA MET A 218 -1.78 6.93 -14.31
C MET A 218 -2.38 5.84 -13.45
N ASP A 219 -3.01 4.86 -14.08
CA ASP A 219 -3.57 3.69 -13.44
C ASP A 219 -2.50 2.88 -12.67
N GLN A 220 -2.83 2.40 -11.47
CA GLN A 220 -1.90 1.71 -10.58
C GLN A 220 -1.29 0.44 -11.21
N GLU A 221 -2.05 -0.32 -12.00
CA GLU A 221 -1.55 -1.51 -12.70
C GLU A 221 -0.49 -1.12 -13.77
N GLU A 222 -0.67 0.05 -14.45
CA GLU A 222 0.34 0.57 -15.37
C GLU A 222 1.59 1.05 -14.65
N VAL A 223 1.45 1.62 -13.44
CA VAL A 223 2.57 1.97 -12.56
C VAL A 223 3.35 0.72 -12.18
N ALA A 224 2.69 -0.31 -11.66
CA ALA A 224 3.30 -1.58 -11.29
C ALA A 224 4.07 -2.22 -12.48
N LYS A 225 3.50 -2.19 -13.68
CA LYS A 225 4.18 -2.65 -14.90
C LYS A 225 5.46 -1.86 -15.21
N LYS A 226 5.51 -0.55 -14.89
CA LYS A 226 6.73 0.27 -15.05
C LYS A 226 7.79 -0.10 -14.02
N PHE A 227 7.42 -0.29 -12.75
CA PHE A 227 8.35 -0.74 -11.73
C PHE A 227 8.99 -2.08 -12.11
N MET A 228 8.19 -3.07 -12.46
CA MET A 228 8.69 -4.38 -12.92
C MET A 228 9.61 -4.26 -14.15
N LYS A 229 9.30 -3.35 -15.08
CA LYS A 229 10.08 -3.18 -16.31
C LYS A 229 11.45 -2.56 -16.06
N TYR A 230 11.53 -1.59 -15.15
CA TYR A 230 12.76 -0.81 -14.92
C TYR A 230 13.53 -1.26 -13.69
N GLY A 231 12.89 -1.95 -12.74
CA GLY A 231 13.52 -2.43 -11.49
C GLY A 231 13.92 -1.27 -10.58
N PHE A 232 13.09 -0.25 -10.47
CA PHE A 232 13.30 0.88 -9.57
C PHE A 232 12.76 0.57 -8.18
N TYR A 233 13.34 1.21 -7.17
CA TYR A 233 12.85 1.19 -5.79
C TYR A 233 11.85 2.31 -5.53
N MET A 234 11.98 3.43 -6.23
CA MET A 234 11.11 4.59 -6.12
C MET A 234 10.91 5.23 -7.49
N MET A 235 9.74 5.81 -7.74
CA MET A 235 9.45 6.52 -8.99
C MET A 235 8.70 7.83 -8.71
N PRO A 236 9.18 8.98 -9.20
CA PRO A 236 8.53 10.25 -8.97
C PRO A 236 7.23 10.39 -9.75
N VAL A 237 6.22 10.91 -9.09
CA VAL A 237 4.92 11.28 -9.62
C VAL A 237 4.92 12.75 -10.00
N VAL A 238 4.45 13.05 -11.21
CA VAL A 238 4.44 14.42 -11.75
C VAL A 238 3.08 14.77 -12.36
N ASP A 239 2.78 16.08 -12.39
CA ASP A 239 1.66 16.60 -13.17
C ASP A 239 2.02 16.83 -14.65
N ALA A 240 1.07 17.38 -15.43
CA ALA A 240 1.25 17.66 -16.85
C ALA A 240 2.33 18.73 -17.13
N GLU A 241 2.64 19.58 -16.17
CA GLU A 241 3.67 20.61 -16.22
C GLU A 241 5.02 20.15 -15.66
N TYR A 242 5.14 18.86 -15.27
CA TYR A 242 6.34 18.26 -14.65
C TYR A 242 6.66 18.78 -13.23
N HIS A 243 5.68 19.35 -12.53
CA HIS A 243 5.86 19.57 -11.09
C HIS A 243 5.84 18.22 -10.38
N MET A 244 6.77 18.03 -9.47
CA MET A 244 6.82 16.83 -8.65
C MET A 244 5.78 16.93 -7.54
N LEU A 245 4.91 15.94 -7.47
CA LEU A 245 3.82 15.84 -6.50
C LEU A 245 4.15 14.88 -5.36
N GLY A 246 4.80 13.77 -5.67
CA GLY A 246 5.15 12.74 -4.72
C GLY A 246 6.08 11.70 -5.32
N VAL A 247 6.24 10.60 -4.64
CA VAL A 247 6.93 9.39 -5.07
C VAL A 247 6.05 8.18 -4.80
N ILE A 248 6.27 7.11 -5.53
CA ILE A 248 5.71 5.78 -5.24
C ILE A 248 6.88 4.89 -4.90
N GLU A 249 6.78 4.11 -3.85
CA GLU A 249 7.78 3.16 -3.41
C GLU A 249 7.54 1.77 -3.99
N ILE A 250 8.49 0.86 -3.82
CA ILE A 250 8.38 -0.50 -4.39
C ILE A 250 7.47 -1.39 -3.55
N ASP A 251 7.40 -1.17 -2.25
CA ASP A 251 6.53 -1.84 -1.30
C ASP A 251 5.06 -1.58 -1.63
N ASP A 252 4.64 -0.30 -1.76
CA ASP A 252 3.28 0.06 -2.21
C ASP A 252 2.92 -0.62 -3.54
N VAL A 253 3.88 -0.68 -4.46
CA VAL A 253 3.68 -1.38 -5.73
C VAL A 253 3.54 -2.90 -5.56
N MET A 254 4.15 -3.49 -4.53
CA MET A 254 3.98 -4.92 -4.26
C MET A 254 2.56 -5.20 -3.77
N ASP A 255 1.98 -4.33 -2.95
CA ASP A 255 0.62 -4.44 -2.46
C ASP A 255 -0.39 -4.24 -3.60
N VAL A 256 -0.22 -3.22 -4.43
CA VAL A 256 -0.99 -3.06 -5.68
C VAL A 256 -0.94 -4.31 -6.56
N MET A 257 0.22 -4.97 -6.69
CA MET A 257 0.32 -6.20 -7.49
C MET A 257 -0.42 -7.38 -6.87
N GLU A 258 -0.51 -7.47 -5.56
CA GLU A 258 -1.28 -8.49 -4.85
C GLU A 258 -2.77 -8.23 -5.01
N GLU A 259 -3.22 -6.98 -4.84
CA GLU A 259 -4.60 -6.54 -5.07
C GLU A 259 -5.07 -6.83 -6.50
N GLU A 260 -4.34 -6.37 -7.51
CA GLU A 260 -4.67 -6.58 -8.93
C GLU A 260 -4.71 -8.06 -9.30
N THR A 261 -3.79 -8.87 -8.73
CA THR A 261 -3.78 -10.32 -8.95
C THR A 261 -5.01 -10.98 -8.31
N THR A 262 -5.39 -10.55 -7.13
CA THR A 262 -6.57 -11.04 -6.40
C THR A 262 -7.85 -10.63 -7.10
N GLU A 263 -7.93 -9.37 -7.59
CA GLU A 263 -9.05 -8.89 -8.41
C GLU A 263 -9.21 -9.74 -9.68
N ASP A 264 -8.14 -9.96 -10.42
CA ASP A 264 -8.16 -10.79 -11.64
C ASP A 264 -8.65 -12.21 -11.36
N ILE A 265 -8.21 -12.84 -10.27
CA ILE A 265 -8.67 -14.17 -9.84
C ILE A 265 -10.15 -14.14 -9.49
N ASN A 266 -10.61 -13.13 -8.77
CA ASN A 266 -12.01 -12.94 -8.39
C ASN A 266 -12.90 -12.74 -9.62
N LEU A 267 -12.48 -11.89 -10.54
CA LEU A 267 -13.18 -11.67 -11.82
C LEU A 267 -13.26 -12.95 -12.66
N MET A 268 -12.20 -13.75 -12.72
CA MET A 268 -12.20 -15.05 -13.41
C MET A 268 -13.16 -16.06 -12.75
N ALA A 269 -13.34 -15.96 -11.43
CA ALA A 269 -14.31 -16.78 -10.68
C ALA A 269 -15.75 -16.24 -10.79
N GLY A 270 -15.95 -15.09 -11.44
CA GLY A 270 -17.26 -14.43 -11.61
C GLY A 270 -17.72 -13.72 -10.34
N MET A 271 -16.78 -13.30 -9.52
CA MET A 271 -16.99 -12.43 -8.35
C MET A 271 -16.73 -10.97 -8.74
N SER A 272 -17.22 -9.99 -7.97
CA SER A 272 -16.70 -8.63 -8.06
C SER A 272 -15.29 -8.60 -7.46
N GLY A 273 -14.40 -7.72 -7.95
CA GLY A 273 -13.00 -7.68 -7.54
C GLY A 273 -12.76 -7.52 -6.03
N GLU A 274 -13.70 -6.90 -5.32
CA GLU A 274 -13.59 -6.47 -3.92
C GLU A 274 -13.93 -7.56 -2.86
N GLU A 275 -14.07 -8.86 -3.23
CA GLU A 275 -14.42 -9.91 -2.24
C GLU A 275 -13.17 -10.37 -1.49
N ARG A 276 -13.11 -10.08 -0.18
CA ARG A 276 -12.06 -10.54 0.76
C ARG A 276 -12.44 -11.89 1.42
N VAL A 277 -11.45 -12.57 2.00
CA VAL A 277 -11.64 -13.90 2.62
C VAL A 277 -12.50 -13.84 3.89
N ASP A 278 -12.51 -12.73 4.57
CA ASP A 278 -13.26 -12.43 5.81
C ASP A 278 -14.61 -11.75 5.56
N SER A 279 -14.95 -11.43 4.30
CA SER A 279 -16.24 -10.84 3.92
C SER A 279 -17.43 -11.63 4.49
N THR A 280 -18.43 -10.92 4.98
CA THR A 280 -19.65 -11.56 5.51
C THR A 280 -20.43 -12.30 4.42
N VAL A 281 -21.23 -13.31 4.81
CA VAL A 281 -22.07 -14.09 3.87
C VAL A 281 -23.02 -13.21 3.05
N LEU A 282 -23.42 -12.06 3.60
CA LEU A 282 -24.33 -11.13 2.90
C LEU A 282 -23.58 -10.28 1.87
N GLU A 283 -22.38 -9.86 2.16
CA GLU A 283 -21.49 -9.13 1.24
C GLU A 283 -21.08 -10.04 0.09
N SER A 284 -20.57 -11.25 0.37
CA SER A 284 -20.29 -12.26 -0.66
C SER A 284 -21.50 -12.58 -1.55
N ALA A 285 -22.71 -12.66 -0.96
CA ALA A 285 -23.91 -12.87 -1.75
C ALA A 285 -24.22 -11.67 -2.65
N LYS A 286 -24.06 -10.44 -2.14
CA LYS A 286 -24.31 -9.19 -2.88
C LYS A 286 -23.33 -9.03 -4.04
N SER A 287 -22.05 -9.36 -3.84
CA SER A 287 -21.01 -9.26 -4.88
C SER A 287 -21.26 -10.25 -6.03
N ARG A 288 -21.76 -11.46 -5.74
CA ARG A 288 -22.01 -12.53 -6.73
C ARG A 288 -23.34 -12.43 -7.47
N ILE A 289 -24.36 -11.78 -6.89
CA ILE A 289 -25.70 -11.68 -7.50
C ILE A 289 -25.68 -11.09 -8.91
N PRO A 290 -24.99 -9.98 -9.21
CA PRO A 290 -24.97 -9.41 -10.56
C PRO A 290 -24.48 -10.41 -11.61
N TRP A 291 -23.39 -11.12 -11.33
CA TRP A 291 -22.84 -12.14 -12.22
C TRP A 291 -23.77 -13.35 -12.37
N LEU A 292 -24.38 -13.82 -11.27
CA LEU A 292 -25.36 -14.90 -11.31
C LEU A 292 -26.58 -14.54 -12.14
N VAL A 293 -27.05 -13.29 -12.11
CA VAL A 293 -28.17 -12.80 -12.94
C VAL A 293 -27.78 -12.82 -14.42
N VAL A 294 -26.59 -12.37 -14.78
CA VAL A 294 -26.08 -12.43 -16.15
C VAL A 294 -25.99 -13.89 -16.64
N ASN A 295 -25.43 -14.78 -15.81
CA ASN A 295 -25.35 -16.21 -16.11
C ASN A 295 -26.73 -16.86 -16.25
N LEU A 296 -27.68 -16.52 -15.39
CA LEU A 296 -29.06 -17.00 -15.51
C LEU A 296 -29.70 -16.55 -16.82
N PHE A 297 -29.51 -15.28 -17.18
CA PHE A 297 -30.06 -14.74 -18.43
C PHE A 297 -29.46 -15.43 -19.66
N THR A 298 -28.15 -15.63 -19.69
CA THR A 298 -27.47 -16.35 -20.79
C THR A 298 -27.89 -17.80 -20.86
N ALA A 299 -28.06 -18.48 -19.71
CA ALA A 299 -28.57 -19.84 -19.64
C ALA A 299 -30.02 -19.96 -20.17
N VAL A 300 -30.90 -19.02 -19.81
CA VAL A 300 -32.28 -18.97 -20.34
C VAL A 300 -32.27 -18.73 -21.85
N MET A 301 -31.44 -17.84 -22.36
CA MET A 301 -31.30 -17.64 -23.81
C MET A 301 -30.83 -18.92 -24.52
N ALA A 302 -29.80 -19.58 -23.98
CA ALA A 302 -29.32 -20.85 -24.54
C ALA A 302 -30.41 -21.93 -24.52
N ALA A 303 -31.14 -22.06 -23.41
CA ALA A 303 -32.29 -22.99 -23.29
C ALA A 303 -33.38 -22.68 -24.31
N ALA A 304 -33.71 -21.41 -24.55
CA ALA A 304 -34.68 -20.99 -25.55
C ALA A 304 -34.27 -21.37 -26.98
N VAL A 305 -32.98 -21.24 -27.30
CA VAL A 305 -32.43 -21.70 -28.60
C VAL A 305 -32.57 -23.22 -28.72
N VAL A 306 -32.18 -23.98 -27.69
CA VAL A 306 -32.26 -25.45 -27.68
C VAL A 306 -33.70 -25.92 -27.84
N ALA A 307 -34.67 -25.26 -27.19
CA ALA A 307 -36.08 -25.59 -27.29
C ALA A 307 -36.64 -25.51 -28.72
N ASN A 308 -36.11 -24.59 -29.57
CA ASN A 308 -36.50 -24.51 -30.97
C ASN A 308 -36.05 -25.74 -31.79
N PHE A 309 -35.06 -26.49 -31.33
CA PHE A 309 -34.54 -27.69 -31.99
C PHE A 309 -34.95 -28.99 -31.34
N GLU A 310 -35.86 -28.96 -30.35
CA GLU A 310 -36.31 -30.13 -29.57
C GLU A 310 -36.76 -31.30 -30.46
N SER A 311 -37.52 -31.02 -31.52
CA SER A 311 -38.03 -32.04 -32.44
C SER A 311 -36.89 -32.72 -33.26
N THR A 312 -35.78 -32.02 -33.48
CA THR A 312 -34.59 -32.55 -34.18
C THR A 312 -33.75 -33.39 -33.21
N ILE A 313 -33.59 -32.90 -31.99
CA ILE A 313 -32.86 -33.60 -30.90
C ILE A 313 -33.53 -34.91 -30.55
N ALA A 314 -34.87 -34.93 -30.49
CA ALA A 314 -35.65 -36.14 -30.23
C ALA A 314 -35.49 -37.22 -31.30
N LYS A 315 -35.21 -36.84 -32.56
CA LYS A 315 -34.96 -37.78 -33.66
C LYS A 315 -33.55 -38.38 -33.66
N VAL A 316 -32.58 -37.72 -33.05
CA VAL A 316 -31.20 -38.15 -33.06
C VAL A 316 -30.65 -38.12 -31.61
N VAL A 317 -30.85 -39.23 -30.90
CA VAL A 317 -30.48 -39.34 -29.46
C VAL A 317 -29.01 -39.07 -29.18
N SER A 318 -28.12 -39.34 -30.13
CA SER A 318 -26.70 -39.02 -30.00
C SER A 318 -26.39 -37.51 -29.94
N LEU A 319 -27.28 -36.65 -30.41
CA LEU A 319 -27.16 -35.19 -30.35
C LEU A 319 -27.19 -34.67 -28.91
N SER A 320 -28.00 -35.30 -28.02
CA SER A 320 -28.09 -34.90 -26.61
C SER A 320 -26.77 -35.11 -25.86
N SER A 321 -26.01 -36.19 -26.16
CA SER A 321 -24.71 -36.45 -25.59
C SER A 321 -23.65 -35.46 -26.09
N VAL A 322 -23.70 -35.12 -27.37
CA VAL A 322 -22.78 -34.14 -27.96
C VAL A 322 -23.02 -32.73 -27.42
N MET A 323 -24.29 -32.36 -27.18
CA MET A 323 -24.61 -31.05 -26.56
C MET A 323 -24.00 -30.87 -25.19
N SER A 324 -24.07 -31.91 -24.33
CA SER A 324 -23.44 -31.85 -22.99
C SER A 324 -21.92 -31.64 -23.08
N ILE A 325 -21.27 -32.30 -24.04
CA ILE A 325 -19.82 -32.14 -24.29
C ILE A 325 -19.50 -30.73 -24.77
N VAL A 326 -20.24 -30.21 -25.75
CA VAL A 326 -20.02 -28.88 -26.31
C VAL A 326 -20.29 -27.78 -25.26
N THR A 327 -21.35 -27.94 -24.44
CA THR A 327 -21.63 -27.00 -23.33
C THR A 327 -20.52 -27.02 -22.29
N GLY A 328 -20.03 -28.20 -21.93
CA GLY A 328 -18.89 -28.33 -21.00
C GLY A 328 -17.59 -27.74 -21.55
N MET A 329 -17.34 -27.89 -22.86
CA MET A 329 -16.17 -27.25 -23.49
C MET A 329 -16.32 -25.74 -23.58
N GLY A 330 -17.52 -25.21 -23.88
CA GLY A 330 -17.76 -23.78 -23.96
C GLY A 330 -17.74 -23.06 -22.59
N GLY A 331 -17.95 -23.79 -21.49
CA GLY A 331 -17.80 -23.25 -20.13
C GLY A 331 -16.36 -23.23 -19.63
N ASN A 332 -15.44 -23.91 -20.32
CA ASN A 332 -14.02 -23.98 -19.94
C ASN A 332 -13.11 -23.24 -20.95
N ALA A 333 -13.67 -22.57 -21.93
CA ALA A 333 -12.95 -21.78 -22.94
C ALA A 333 -13.04 -20.28 -22.66
#